data_46964f9d2cb774a15ce6c6b10f208ec0
#
_entry.id   46964f9d2cb774a15ce6c6b10f208ec0
#
_cell.length_a   1.000
_cell.length_b   1.000
_cell.length_c   1.000
_cell.angle_alpha   90.00
_cell.angle_beta   90.00
_cell.angle_gamma   90.00
#
_symmetry.space_group_name_H-M   'P 1'
#
loop_
_entity.id
_entity.type
_entity.pdbx_description
1 polymer ?
#
loop_
_entity_poly.entity_id
_entity_poly.type
_entity_poly.pdbx_seq_one_letter_code
_entity_poly.pdbx_strand_id
1 'polypeptide(L)'
;MSAQTLLFAEIEPDPLLAFPEPISERYRPQRIADFAGLSEVKRVLGGFVARPSNAGFVFLGSAGTGKTSMALSLAREVQGFVHHIRAGRCTVDAIRDVAYSCWYVAPKGFERHVIVIDEAHKMSEAAQLEILSYLDGTETIPDTVWVFTCTDTERLSEAFMSRNRLLNFTTYGIQPDAARLLESVWQSESDSPIPNCARIIKETNGNVRAALMELEMRLMGETQ
;
A
#
# COMPACT_ATOMS: atom_id res chain seq x y z
N MET A 1 -38.07 -20.65 11.36
CA MET A 1 -36.63 -20.50 11.52
C MET A 1 -35.99 -21.50 10.55
N SER A 2 -35.36 -21.00 9.51
CA SER A 2 -34.84 -21.77 8.38
C SER A 2 -33.53 -22.47 8.75
N ALA A 3 -33.40 -23.74 8.37
CA ALA A 3 -32.22 -24.61 8.62
C ALA A 3 -30.91 -24.13 7.95
N GLN A 4 -30.90 -22.99 7.30
CA GLN A 4 -29.72 -22.42 6.62
C GLN A 4 -28.85 -21.51 7.51
N THR A 5 -29.29 -21.18 8.71
CA THR A 5 -28.53 -20.28 9.61
C THR A 5 -27.49 -21.02 10.47
N LEU A 6 -27.45 -22.36 10.43
CA LEU A 6 -26.53 -23.15 11.25
C LEU A 6 -25.28 -23.67 10.53
N LEU A 7 -25.05 -23.31 9.26
CA LEU A 7 -23.95 -23.87 8.47
C LEU A 7 -22.68 -23.01 8.47
N PHE A 8 -22.71 -21.84 9.06
CA PHE A 8 -21.54 -20.96 9.25
C PHE A 8 -21.36 -20.62 10.72
N ALA A 9 -21.32 -21.64 11.58
CA ALA A 9 -20.60 -21.47 12.84
C ALA A 9 -19.18 -21.03 12.44
N GLU A 10 -18.74 -19.88 12.94
CA GLU A 10 -17.39 -19.37 12.77
C GLU A 10 -16.43 -20.47 13.26
N ILE A 11 -15.93 -21.26 12.31
CA ILE A 11 -14.80 -22.16 12.61
C ILE A 11 -13.64 -21.18 12.75
N GLU A 12 -13.28 -20.84 13.98
CA GLU A 12 -12.00 -20.17 14.23
C GLU A 12 -10.92 -21.05 13.60
N PRO A 13 -10.10 -20.52 12.67
CA PRO A 13 -9.08 -21.33 12.04
C PRO A 13 -8.14 -21.83 13.14
N ASP A 14 -7.96 -23.16 13.23
CA ASP A 14 -6.99 -23.75 14.14
C ASP A 14 -5.61 -23.14 13.82
N PRO A 15 -4.98 -22.43 14.77
CA PRO A 15 -3.68 -21.79 14.52
C PRO A 15 -2.58 -22.78 14.15
N LEU A 16 -2.77 -24.07 14.43
CA LEU A 16 -1.87 -25.16 14.02
C LEU A 16 -2.03 -25.55 12.54
N LEU A 17 -3.13 -25.15 11.88
CA LEU A 17 -3.40 -25.39 10.46
C LEU A 17 -3.15 -24.13 9.60
N ALA A 18 -2.80 -23.01 10.19
CA ALA A 18 -2.45 -21.80 9.47
C ALA A 18 -1.10 -21.98 8.74
N PHE A 19 -1.09 -21.76 7.43
CA PHE A 19 0.18 -21.67 6.71
C PHE A 19 1.02 -20.53 7.24
N PRO A 20 2.36 -20.69 7.33
CA PRO A 20 3.23 -19.58 7.74
C PRO A 20 3.08 -18.41 6.77
N GLU A 21 3.07 -17.22 7.32
CA GLU A 21 2.95 -15.98 6.52
C GLU A 21 4.18 -15.86 5.59
N PRO A 22 4.00 -15.58 4.29
CA PRO A 22 5.11 -15.40 3.35
C PRO A 22 6.09 -14.32 3.82
N ILE A 23 7.38 -14.49 3.51
CA ILE A 23 8.44 -13.52 3.85
C ILE A 23 8.09 -12.11 3.37
N SER A 24 7.50 -11.99 2.19
CA SER A 24 7.09 -10.70 1.63
C SER A 24 6.02 -9.95 2.46
N GLU A 25 5.24 -10.67 3.27
CA GLU A 25 4.26 -10.07 4.19
C GLU A 25 4.86 -9.87 5.59
N ARG A 26 5.61 -10.85 6.13
CA ARG A 26 6.29 -10.74 7.44
C ARG A 26 7.26 -9.56 7.51
N TYR A 27 8.00 -9.30 6.42
CA TYR A 27 8.94 -8.18 6.30
C TYR A 27 8.37 -6.97 5.59
N ARG A 28 7.05 -6.88 5.53
CA ARG A 28 6.38 -5.70 4.97
C ARG A 28 6.66 -4.46 5.83
N PRO A 29 7.20 -3.37 5.25
CA PRO A 29 7.48 -2.16 6.01
C PRO A 29 6.24 -1.62 6.73
N GLN A 30 6.39 -1.31 8.01
CA GLN A 30 5.32 -0.78 8.85
C GLN A 30 5.39 0.74 8.98
N ARG A 31 6.56 1.34 8.77
CA ARG A 31 6.83 2.77 8.85
C ARG A 31 7.38 3.28 7.52
N ILE A 32 7.14 4.55 7.22
CA ILE A 32 7.67 5.21 6.02
C ILE A 32 9.21 5.11 5.96
N ALA A 33 9.88 5.21 7.11
CA ALA A 33 11.34 5.12 7.20
C ALA A 33 11.90 3.76 6.79
N ASP A 34 11.16 2.66 6.96
CA ASP A 34 11.64 1.28 6.80
C ASP A 34 11.73 0.83 5.32
N PHE A 35 11.22 1.62 4.40
CA PHE A 35 11.28 1.28 2.98
C PHE A 35 12.72 1.37 2.44
N ALA A 36 13.13 0.41 1.63
CA ALA A 36 14.41 0.47 0.92
C ALA A 36 14.39 1.63 -0.11
N GLY A 37 15.40 2.49 -0.09
CA GLY A 37 15.48 3.65 -0.97
C GLY A 37 14.35 4.65 -0.80
N LEU A 38 13.77 5.14 -1.92
CA LEU A 38 12.62 6.06 -1.97
C LEU A 38 12.82 7.36 -1.15
N SER A 39 14.03 7.90 -1.11
CA SER A 39 14.40 9.03 -0.25
C SER A 39 13.54 10.27 -0.47
N GLU A 40 13.17 10.58 -1.71
CA GLU A 40 12.28 11.71 -2.01
C GLU A 40 10.85 11.47 -1.49
N VAL A 41 10.29 10.28 -1.74
CA VAL A 41 8.95 9.89 -1.24
C VAL A 41 8.93 9.96 0.29
N LYS A 42 9.95 9.39 0.96
CA LYS A 42 10.09 9.44 2.42
C LYS A 42 10.14 10.86 2.94
N ARG A 43 10.93 11.74 2.29
CA ARG A 43 11.06 13.14 2.67
C ARG A 43 9.73 13.88 2.56
N VAL A 44 8.99 13.70 1.46
CA VAL A 44 7.71 14.36 1.24
C VAL A 44 6.66 13.86 2.22
N LEU A 45 6.53 12.53 2.36
CA LEU A 45 5.54 11.93 3.25
C LEU A 45 5.88 12.19 4.73
N GLY A 46 7.15 12.17 5.12
CA GLY A 46 7.57 12.55 6.48
C GLY A 46 7.22 14.00 6.82
N GLY A 47 7.41 14.92 5.87
CA GLY A 47 6.97 16.31 6.01
C GLY A 47 5.44 16.44 6.13
N PHE A 48 4.70 15.61 5.40
CA PHE A 48 3.24 15.55 5.48
C PHE A 48 2.75 14.99 6.82
N VAL A 49 3.36 13.93 7.32
CA VAL A 49 3.04 13.35 8.65
C VAL A 49 3.25 14.36 9.77
N ALA A 50 4.27 15.21 9.68
CA ALA A 50 4.52 16.25 10.67
C ALA A 50 3.45 17.34 10.68
N ARG A 51 2.78 17.60 9.55
CA ARG A 51 1.71 18.60 9.40
C ARG A 51 0.65 18.09 8.44
N PRO A 52 -0.17 17.11 8.85
CA PRO A 52 -1.17 16.53 7.98
C PRO A 52 -2.30 17.51 7.69
N SER A 53 -2.83 17.41 6.47
CA SER A 53 -3.96 18.21 5.98
C SER A 53 -4.78 17.34 5.01
N ASN A 54 -5.95 17.83 4.62
CA ASN A 54 -6.67 17.21 3.50
C ASN A 54 -5.79 17.21 2.26
N ALA A 55 -5.60 16.06 1.65
CA ALA A 55 -4.72 15.90 0.50
C ALA A 55 -5.04 14.67 -0.33
N GLY A 56 -4.74 14.76 -1.62
CA GLY A 56 -4.66 13.61 -2.52
C GLY A 56 -3.22 13.32 -2.95
N PHE A 57 -2.85 12.05 -2.97
CA PHE A 57 -1.55 11.56 -3.44
C PHE A 57 -1.74 10.50 -4.51
N VAL A 58 -1.01 10.60 -5.60
CA VAL A 58 -0.87 9.55 -6.61
C VAL A 58 0.51 8.91 -6.47
N PHE A 59 0.55 7.62 -6.11
CA PHE A 59 1.76 6.82 -6.02
C PHE A 59 1.96 6.08 -7.35
N LEU A 60 2.88 6.55 -8.15
CA LEU A 60 3.17 6.02 -9.49
C LEU A 60 4.42 5.16 -9.47
N GLY A 61 4.36 3.97 -10.08
CA GLY A 61 5.54 3.11 -10.25
C GLY A 61 5.18 1.68 -10.61
N SER A 62 6.15 0.88 -11.00
CA SER A 62 5.97 -0.52 -11.37
C SER A 62 5.39 -1.38 -10.24
N ALA A 63 4.88 -2.58 -10.58
CA ALA A 63 4.39 -3.52 -9.58
C ALA A 63 5.51 -3.93 -8.61
N GLY A 64 5.16 -4.15 -7.33
CA GLY A 64 6.12 -4.62 -6.31
C GLY A 64 7.08 -3.55 -5.76
N THR A 65 6.92 -2.26 -6.10
CA THR A 65 7.73 -1.15 -5.56
C THR A 65 7.27 -0.63 -4.19
N GLY A 66 6.25 -1.26 -3.59
CA GLY A 66 5.81 -0.93 -2.24
C GLY A 66 4.74 0.16 -2.13
N LYS A 67 4.08 0.58 -3.23
CA LYS A 67 3.06 1.65 -3.22
C LYS A 67 1.96 1.44 -2.19
N THR A 68 1.28 0.29 -2.24
CA THR A 68 0.20 -0.05 -1.30
C THR A 68 0.72 -0.15 0.15
N SER A 69 1.92 -0.73 0.34
CA SER A 69 2.55 -0.79 1.65
C SER A 69 2.85 0.60 2.19
N MET A 70 3.36 1.52 1.35
CA MET A 70 3.62 2.90 1.72
C MET A 70 2.32 3.65 2.08
N ALA A 71 1.22 3.42 1.33
CA ALA A 71 -0.08 3.99 1.64
C ALA A 71 -0.57 3.57 3.03
N LEU A 72 -0.41 2.28 3.38
CA LEU A 72 -0.77 1.77 4.69
C LEU A 72 0.15 2.27 5.81
N SER A 73 1.46 2.41 5.54
CA SER A 73 2.41 3.00 6.49
C SER A 73 2.11 4.49 6.73
N LEU A 74 1.80 5.25 5.67
CA LEU A 74 1.34 6.62 5.80
C LEU A 74 0.08 6.71 6.68
N ALA A 75 -0.91 5.86 6.41
CA ALA A 75 -2.14 5.84 7.20
C ALA A 75 -1.87 5.59 8.68
N ARG A 76 -0.97 4.66 9.03
CA ARG A 76 -0.57 4.43 10.43
C ARG A 76 0.10 5.64 11.06
N GLU A 77 1.05 6.26 10.36
CA GLU A 77 1.80 7.39 10.90
C GLU A 77 0.94 8.66 11.07
N VAL A 78 -0.11 8.81 10.25
CA VAL A 78 -1.08 9.91 10.43
C VAL A 78 -2.25 9.52 11.35
N GLN A 79 -2.20 8.37 12.02
CA GLN A 79 -3.28 7.81 12.84
C GLN A 79 -4.62 7.72 12.09
N GLY A 80 -4.57 7.28 10.83
CA GLY A 80 -5.72 7.25 9.93
C GLY A 80 -6.46 5.92 9.95
N PHE A 81 -7.79 5.97 10.02
CA PHE A 81 -8.66 4.82 9.74
C PHE A 81 -8.71 4.56 8.24
N VAL A 82 -8.33 3.35 7.84
CA VAL A 82 -8.15 3.01 6.42
C VAL A 82 -9.45 2.51 5.79
N HIS A 83 -9.86 3.16 4.72
CA HIS A 83 -10.86 2.67 3.76
C HIS A 83 -10.12 2.18 2.52
N HIS A 84 -10.08 0.87 2.27
CA HIS A 84 -9.34 0.30 1.16
C HIS A 84 -10.27 -0.17 0.04
N ILE A 85 -10.17 0.44 -1.13
CA ILE A 85 -10.95 0.13 -2.32
C ILE A 85 -10.03 -0.33 -3.44
N ARG A 86 -10.31 -1.48 -4.04
CA ARG A 86 -9.65 -1.87 -5.30
C ARG A 86 -10.36 -1.21 -6.47
N ALA A 87 -9.63 -0.66 -7.44
CA ALA A 87 -10.22 0.08 -8.54
C ALA A 87 -11.26 -0.72 -9.35
N GLY A 88 -11.14 -2.04 -9.44
CA GLY A 88 -12.17 -2.88 -10.06
C GLY A 88 -13.52 -2.92 -9.34
N ARG A 89 -13.57 -2.40 -8.10
CA ARG A 89 -14.80 -2.21 -7.30
C ARG A 89 -15.05 -0.73 -6.98
N CYS A 90 -14.28 0.17 -7.56
CA CYS A 90 -14.37 1.61 -7.34
C CYS A 90 -15.46 2.19 -8.25
N THR A 91 -16.71 1.95 -7.89
CA THR A 91 -17.88 2.56 -8.52
C THR A 91 -18.18 3.91 -7.90
N VAL A 92 -18.97 4.75 -8.58
CA VAL A 92 -19.45 6.04 -8.02
C VAL A 92 -20.15 5.83 -6.68
N ASP A 93 -21.00 4.82 -6.57
CA ASP A 93 -21.74 4.52 -5.34
C ASP A 93 -20.78 4.09 -4.21
N ALA A 94 -19.80 3.23 -4.50
CA ALA A 94 -18.80 2.83 -3.50
C ALA A 94 -17.96 4.01 -3.00
N ILE A 95 -17.65 4.98 -3.88
CA ILE A 95 -16.96 6.22 -3.49
C ILE A 95 -17.86 7.06 -2.58
N ARG A 96 -19.14 7.23 -2.92
CA ARG A 96 -20.12 7.97 -2.12
C ARG A 96 -20.31 7.35 -0.74
N ASP A 97 -20.43 6.03 -0.66
CA ASP A 97 -20.61 5.32 0.60
C ASP A 97 -19.42 5.54 1.53
N VAL A 98 -18.20 5.44 1.00
CA VAL A 98 -16.98 5.71 1.76
C VAL A 98 -16.89 7.20 2.12
N ALA A 99 -17.13 8.10 1.18
CA ALA A 99 -17.14 9.54 1.43
C ALA A 99 -18.15 9.90 2.52
N TYR A 100 -19.36 9.35 2.45
CA TYR A 100 -20.39 9.56 3.47
C TYR A 100 -19.93 9.08 4.86
N SER A 101 -19.26 7.93 4.93
CA SER A 101 -18.71 7.43 6.20
C SER A 101 -17.62 8.33 6.78
N CYS A 102 -16.87 9.02 5.93
CA CYS A 102 -15.81 9.95 6.34
C CYS A 102 -16.31 11.33 6.84
N TRP A 103 -17.61 11.64 6.69
CA TRP A 103 -18.22 12.82 7.33
C TRP A 103 -18.37 12.66 8.85
N TYR A 104 -18.28 11.44 9.35
CA TYR A 104 -18.33 11.15 10.77
C TYR A 104 -16.91 11.15 11.34
N VAL A 105 -16.81 11.38 12.65
CA VAL A 105 -15.54 11.28 13.37
C VAL A 105 -14.96 9.88 13.20
N ALA A 106 -13.66 9.80 12.95
CA ALA A 106 -12.97 8.52 12.82
C ALA A 106 -13.18 7.65 14.07
N PRO A 107 -13.19 6.31 13.93
CA PRO A 107 -13.36 5.39 15.05
C PRO A 107 -12.33 5.65 16.17
N LYS A 108 -12.69 5.28 17.41
CA LYS A 108 -11.81 5.47 18.57
C LYS A 108 -10.41 4.89 18.31
N GLY A 109 -9.39 5.70 18.53
CA GLY A 109 -7.98 5.36 18.28
C GLY A 109 -7.43 5.86 16.95
N PHE A 110 -8.27 6.51 16.14
CA PHE A 110 -7.87 7.17 14.89
C PHE A 110 -8.24 8.65 14.93
N GLU A 111 -7.43 9.48 14.24
CA GLU A 111 -7.64 10.93 14.20
C GLU A 111 -8.28 11.40 12.88
N ARG A 112 -8.16 10.58 11.83
CA ARG A 112 -8.60 10.95 10.48
C ARG A 112 -8.96 9.73 9.64
N HIS A 113 -9.47 9.97 8.44
CA HIS A 113 -9.74 8.94 7.44
C HIS A 113 -8.63 8.92 6.39
N VAL A 114 -8.24 7.71 5.96
CA VAL A 114 -7.33 7.52 4.82
C VAL A 114 -8.00 6.59 3.82
N ILE A 115 -8.32 7.12 2.65
CA ILE A 115 -8.95 6.35 1.58
C ILE A 115 -7.86 5.91 0.61
N VAL A 116 -7.63 4.60 0.52
CA VAL A 116 -6.65 4.00 -0.37
C VAL A 116 -7.37 3.36 -1.54
N ILE A 117 -7.09 3.84 -2.75
CA ILE A 117 -7.60 3.25 -3.99
C ILE A 117 -6.44 2.61 -4.75
N ASP A 118 -6.41 1.27 -4.74
CA ASP A 118 -5.39 0.53 -5.46
C ASP A 118 -5.73 0.38 -6.95
N GLU A 119 -4.68 0.46 -7.78
CA GLU A 119 -4.76 0.36 -9.25
C GLU A 119 -5.67 1.43 -9.89
N ALA A 120 -5.56 2.68 -9.41
CA ALA A 120 -6.40 3.81 -9.80
C ALA A 120 -6.48 4.04 -11.33
N HIS A 121 -5.48 3.62 -12.11
CA HIS A 121 -5.52 3.62 -13.57
C HIS A 121 -6.65 2.76 -14.17
N LYS A 122 -7.31 1.92 -13.36
CA LYS A 122 -8.48 1.12 -13.78
C LYS A 122 -9.81 1.77 -13.44
N MET A 123 -9.83 2.94 -12.79
CA MET A 123 -11.06 3.67 -12.49
C MET A 123 -11.74 4.16 -13.76
N SER A 124 -13.08 4.20 -13.75
CA SER A 124 -13.87 4.87 -14.78
C SER A 124 -13.73 6.39 -14.68
N GLU A 125 -13.99 7.10 -15.77
CA GLU A 125 -14.04 8.58 -15.78
C GLU A 125 -15.08 9.11 -14.79
N ALA A 126 -16.25 8.46 -14.68
CA ALA A 126 -17.28 8.84 -13.73
C ALA A 126 -16.80 8.73 -12.27
N ALA A 127 -16.01 7.69 -11.94
CA ALA A 127 -15.42 7.54 -10.62
C ALA A 127 -14.36 8.63 -10.33
N GLN A 128 -13.56 9.00 -11.33
CA GLN A 128 -12.60 10.10 -11.19
C GLN A 128 -13.30 11.44 -10.97
N LEU A 129 -14.38 11.73 -11.71
CA LEU A 129 -15.17 12.96 -11.55
C LEU A 129 -15.84 13.04 -10.17
N GLU A 130 -16.35 11.93 -9.65
CA GLU A 130 -16.92 11.88 -8.31
C GLU A 130 -15.87 12.23 -7.24
N ILE A 131 -14.67 11.65 -7.33
CA ILE A 131 -13.57 11.93 -6.40
C ILE A 131 -13.14 13.41 -6.48
N LEU A 132 -13.17 14.02 -7.67
CA LEU A 132 -12.80 15.41 -7.85
C LEU A 132 -13.69 16.36 -7.02
N SER A 133 -14.98 16.06 -6.83
CA SER A 133 -15.88 16.87 -6.01
C SER A 133 -15.38 16.98 -4.57
N TYR A 134 -14.78 15.92 -4.05
CA TYR A 134 -14.22 15.86 -2.69
C TYR A 134 -12.82 16.49 -2.59
N LEU A 135 -12.06 16.52 -3.67
CA LEU A 135 -10.71 17.10 -3.70
C LEU A 135 -10.71 18.63 -3.96
N ASP A 136 -11.73 19.15 -4.65
CA ASP A 136 -11.81 20.55 -5.08
C ASP A 136 -12.30 21.53 -4.00
N GLY A 137 -12.66 21.05 -2.84
CA GLY A 137 -13.19 21.88 -1.77
C GLY A 137 -14.66 22.24 -1.90
N THR A 138 -15.38 21.77 -2.93
CA THR A 138 -16.85 21.96 -3.05
C THR A 138 -17.61 21.08 -2.06
N GLU A 139 -17.12 19.87 -1.84
CA GLU A 139 -17.63 18.90 -0.87
C GLU A 139 -16.49 18.31 -0.04
N THR A 140 -15.57 19.16 0.44
CA THR A 140 -14.38 18.68 1.15
C THR A 140 -14.77 17.94 2.42
N ILE A 141 -14.42 16.67 2.45
CA ILE A 141 -14.57 15.83 3.65
C ILE A 141 -13.46 16.22 4.64
N PRO A 142 -13.80 16.55 5.88
CA PRO A 142 -12.79 16.94 6.86
C PRO A 142 -11.86 15.78 7.21
N ASP A 143 -10.63 16.10 7.60
CA ASP A 143 -9.62 15.17 8.11
C ASP A 143 -9.44 13.90 7.26
N THR A 144 -9.44 14.07 5.93
CA THR A 144 -9.37 12.95 4.99
C THR A 144 -8.16 13.06 4.06
N VAL A 145 -7.45 11.95 3.91
CA VAL A 145 -6.33 11.79 2.99
C VAL A 145 -6.67 10.74 1.94
N TRP A 146 -6.52 11.10 0.68
CA TRP A 146 -6.71 10.19 -0.45
C TRP A 146 -5.36 9.70 -0.96
N VAL A 147 -5.22 8.39 -1.16
CA VAL A 147 -4.03 7.78 -1.73
C VAL A 147 -4.42 6.86 -2.88
N PHE A 148 -3.91 7.17 -4.06
CA PHE A 148 -4.17 6.42 -5.29
C PHE A 148 -2.88 5.72 -5.71
N THR A 149 -2.89 4.39 -5.85
CA THR A 149 -1.74 3.67 -6.41
C THR A 149 -1.98 3.38 -7.88
N CYS A 150 -0.97 3.55 -8.73
CA CYS A 150 -1.05 3.24 -10.15
C CYS A 150 0.29 2.78 -10.72
N THR A 151 0.24 2.09 -11.85
CA THR A 151 1.42 1.70 -12.63
C THR A 151 1.71 2.66 -13.77
N ASP A 152 0.69 3.33 -14.26
CA ASP A 152 0.71 4.36 -15.29
C ASP A 152 -0.37 5.42 -15.01
N THR A 153 -0.33 6.51 -15.74
CA THR A 153 -1.28 7.63 -15.60
C THR A 153 -2.11 7.88 -16.85
N GLU A 154 -1.98 7.03 -17.88
CA GLU A 154 -2.59 7.25 -19.20
C GLU A 154 -4.12 7.38 -19.14
N ARG A 155 -4.75 6.69 -18.18
CA ARG A 155 -6.20 6.70 -17.98
C ARG A 155 -6.67 7.68 -16.91
N LEU A 156 -5.75 8.38 -16.27
CA LEU A 156 -6.09 9.41 -15.29
C LEU A 156 -6.21 10.75 -15.97
N SER A 157 -7.34 11.43 -15.78
CA SER A 157 -7.59 12.72 -16.41
C SER A 157 -6.61 13.79 -15.90
N GLU A 158 -6.32 14.78 -16.75
CA GLU A 158 -5.48 15.91 -16.38
C GLU A 158 -6.04 16.66 -15.15
N ALA A 159 -7.36 16.81 -15.08
CA ALA A 159 -8.05 17.40 -13.95
C ALA A 159 -7.78 16.63 -12.65
N PHE A 160 -7.82 15.28 -12.71
CA PHE A 160 -7.52 14.42 -11.58
C PHE A 160 -6.05 14.55 -11.14
N MET A 161 -5.13 14.53 -12.09
CA MET A 161 -3.70 14.65 -11.82
C MET A 161 -3.32 16.01 -11.21
N SER A 162 -3.95 17.10 -11.67
CA SER A 162 -3.65 18.46 -11.17
C SER A 162 -4.04 18.70 -9.71
N ARG A 163 -4.95 17.90 -9.16
CA ARG A 163 -5.44 18.00 -7.78
C ARG A 163 -4.74 17.06 -6.80
N ASN A 164 -3.91 16.19 -7.35
CA ASN A 164 -3.19 15.19 -6.56
C ASN A 164 -1.68 15.43 -6.61
N ARG A 165 -1.00 15.13 -5.53
CA ARG A 165 0.47 15.18 -5.44
C ARG A 165 1.04 13.89 -5.99
N LEU A 166 1.75 13.97 -7.11
CA LEU A 166 2.40 12.80 -7.73
C LEU A 166 3.70 12.46 -6.99
N LEU A 167 3.82 11.20 -6.56
CA LEU A 167 5.02 10.63 -5.98
C LEU A 167 5.48 9.42 -6.80
N ASN A 168 6.70 9.49 -7.32
CA ASN A 168 7.28 8.45 -8.16
C ASN A 168 7.99 7.38 -7.34
N PHE A 169 7.54 6.15 -7.45
CA PHE A 169 8.14 4.96 -6.86
C PHE A 169 9.10 4.31 -7.87
N THR A 170 10.27 4.88 -7.97
CA THR A 170 11.31 4.40 -8.89
C THR A 170 12.06 3.22 -8.31
N THR A 171 12.47 2.28 -9.18
CA THR A 171 13.45 1.23 -8.84
C THR A 171 14.89 1.69 -9.09
N TYR A 172 15.08 2.89 -9.62
CA TYR A 172 16.40 3.46 -9.85
C TYR A 172 17.04 3.89 -8.51
N GLY A 173 18.26 3.45 -8.29
CA GLY A 173 19.06 3.82 -7.10
C GLY A 173 18.67 3.12 -5.80
N ILE A 174 17.66 2.24 -5.79
CA ILE A 174 17.28 1.50 -4.58
C ILE A 174 18.11 0.23 -4.36
N GLN A 175 18.91 -0.20 -5.35
CA GLN A 175 19.59 -1.49 -5.34
C GLN A 175 20.45 -1.73 -4.09
N PRO A 176 21.26 -0.77 -3.59
CA PRO A 176 22.06 -1.00 -2.38
C PRO A 176 21.20 -1.19 -1.12
N ASP A 177 20.12 -0.41 -0.99
CA ASP A 177 19.23 -0.49 0.17
C ASP A 177 18.39 -1.77 0.14
N ALA A 178 17.91 -2.15 -1.05
CA ALA A 178 17.17 -3.37 -1.26
C ALA A 178 18.05 -4.62 -1.03
N ALA A 179 19.31 -4.60 -1.44
CA ALA A 179 20.24 -5.69 -1.17
C ALA A 179 20.47 -5.86 0.34
N ARG A 180 20.71 -4.75 1.06
CA ARG A 180 20.84 -4.78 2.54
C ARG A 180 19.59 -5.31 3.23
N LEU A 181 18.43 -4.96 2.74
CA LEU A 181 17.17 -5.53 3.25
C LEU A 181 17.16 -7.06 3.07
N LEU A 182 17.46 -7.57 1.89
CA LEU A 182 17.50 -9.02 1.65
C LEU A 182 18.55 -9.72 2.53
N GLU A 183 19.71 -9.13 2.71
CA GLU A 183 20.77 -9.64 3.59
C GLU A 183 20.27 -9.74 5.05
N SER A 184 19.58 -8.70 5.55
CA SER A 184 19.04 -8.72 6.91
C SER A 184 17.91 -9.75 7.08
N VAL A 185 17.07 -9.91 6.06
CA VAL A 185 16.01 -10.95 6.05
C VAL A 185 16.65 -12.34 6.07
N TRP A 186 17.64 -12.60 5.22
CA TRP A 186 18.34 -13.87 5.18
C TRP A 186 18.95 -14.24 6.54
N GLN A 187 19.66 -13.30 7.16
CA GLN A 187 20.28 -13.48 8.49
C GLN A 187 19.25 -13.76 9.61
N SER A 188 18.03 -13.29 9.43
CA SER A 188 16.95 -13.54 10.41
C SER A 188 16.26 -14.90 10.21
N GLU A 189 16.37 -15.48 9.01
CA GLU A 189 15.66 -16.70 8.63
C GLU A 189 16.59 -17.92 8.53
N SER A 190 17.90 -17.74 8.36
CA SER A 190 18.87 -18.82 8.14
C SER A 190 20.25 -18.48 8.72
N ASP A 191 20.93 -19.53 9.20
CA ASP A 191 22.35 -19.48 9.59
C ASP A 191 23.30 -19.76 8.41
N SER A 192 22.76 -20.06 7.24
CA SER A 192 23.53 -20.37 6.03
C SER A 192 24.25 -19.14 5.46
N PRO A 193 25.30 -19.33 4.64
CA PRO A 193 26.00 -18.21 3.99
C PRO A 193 25.04 -17.34 3.18
N ILE A 194 25.18 -16.02 3.32
CA ILE A 194 24.31 -15.04 2.65
C ILE A 194 24.47 -15.15 1.13
N PRO A 195 23.38 -15.33 0.37
CA PRO A 195 23.43 -15.35 -1.08
C PRO A 195 23.82 -13.97 -1.65
N ASN A 196 24.16 -13.92 -2.92
CA ASN A 196 24.43 -12.65 -3.59
C ASN A 196 23.13 -11.85 -3.77
N CYS A 197 22.73 -11.10 -2.73
CA CYS A 197 21.49 -10.30 -2.70
C CYS A 197 21.48 -9.20 -3.77
N ALA A 198 22.63 -8.61 -4.08
CA ALA A 198 22.73 -7.61 -5.15
C ALA A 198 22.38 -8.20 -6.53
N ARG A 199 22.76 -9.46 -6.77
CA ARG A 199 22.40 -10.17 -7.99
C ARG A 199 20.88 -10.45 -8.05
N ILE A 200 20.27 -10.88 -6.94
CA ILE A 200 18.82 -11.13 -6.86
C ILE A 200 18.06 -9.83 -7.20
N ILE A 201 18.45 -8.70 -6.61
CA ILE A 201 17.82 -7.40 -6.89
C ILE A 201 17.99 -6.99 -8.37
N LYS A 202 19.13 -7.26 -8.96
CA LYS A 202 19.37 -6.98 -10.39
C LYS A 202 18.49 -7.85 -11.28
N GLU A 203 18.40 -9.14 -11.01
CA GLU A 203 17.59 -10.11 -11.77
C GLU A 203 16.09 -9.81 -11.67
N THR A 204 15.62 -9.25 -10.55
CA THR A 204 14.23 -8.83 -10.34
C THR A 204 13.97 -7.37 -10.74
N ASN A 205 14.92 -6.71 -11.43
CA ASN A 205 14.80 -5.31 -11.88
C ASN A 205 14.42 -4.32 -10.76
N GLY A 206 14.91 -4.56 -9.54
CA GLY A 206 14.59 -3.73 -8.37
C GLY A 206 13.18 -3.94 -7.81
N ASN A 207 12.46 -4.96 -8.24
CA ASN A 207 11.18 -5.36 -7.66
C ASN A 207 11.42 -6.09 -6.33
N VAL A 208 11.29 -5.35 -5.22
CA VAL A 208 11.58 -5.87 -3.87
C VAL A 208 10.69 -7.06 -3.50
N ARG A 209 9.41 -7.05 -3.89
CA ARG A 209 8.50 -8.17 -3.64
C ARG A 209 8.97 -9.44 -4.35
N ALA A 210 9.32 -9.34 -5.63
CA ALA A 210 9.83 -10.47 -6.39
C ALA A 210 11.17 -10.97 -5.82
N ALA A 211 12.03 -10.05 -5.35
CA ALA A 211 13.29 -10.40 -4.72
C ALA A 211 13.11 -11.14 -3.39
N LEU A 212 12.14 -10.75 -2.57
CA LEU A 212 11.79 -11.46 -1.33
C LEU A 212 11.20 -12.85 -1.62
N MET A 213 10.37 -12.99 -2.65
CA MET A 213 9.85 -14.30 -3.08
C MET A 213 10.98 -15.21 -3.57
N GLU A 214 11.94 -14.69 -4.34
CA GLU A 214 13.13 -15.46 -4.78
C GLU A 214 13.99 -15.87 -3.58
N LEU A 215 14.14 -14.99 -2.58
CA LEU A 215 14.84 -15.30 -1.34
C LEU A 215 14.16 -16.43 -0.57
N GLU A 216 12.82 -16.38 -0.46
CA GLU A 216 12.01 -17.40 0.19
C GLU A 216 12.15 -18.78 -0.48
N MET A 217 12.16 -18.83 -1.81
CA MET A 217 12.38 -20.06 -2.57
C MET A 217 13.76 -20.68 -2.26
N ARG A 218 14.79 -19.86 -2.10
CA ARG A 218 16.14 -20.34 -1.73
C ARG A 218 16.18 -20.89 -0.32
N LEU A 219 15.53 -20.22 0.64
CA LEU A 219 15.39 -20.71 2.01
C LEU A 219 14.69 -22.07 2.08
N MET A 220 13.61 -22.26 1.29
CA MET A 220 12.92 -23.56 1.17
C MET A 220 13.82 -24.65 0.57
N GLY A 221 14.71 -24.31 -0.37
CA GLY A 221 15.64 -25.24 -0.98
C GLY A 221 16.81 -25.68 -0.07
N GLU A 222 17.12 -24.90 0.98
CA GLU A 222 18.15 -25.25 1.96
C GLU A 222 17.65 -26.19 3.07
N THR A 223 16.33 -26.29 3.24
CA THR A 223 15.71 -27.11 4.30
C THR A 223 15.66 -28.60 3.91
N GLN A 224 16.31 -29.05 2.82
CA GLN A 224 16.50 -30.44 2.41
C GLN A 224 17.94 -30.87 2.67
#